data_d4784492db7271745f44b14437cef11c
#
_entry.id   d4784492db7271745f44b14437cef11c
#
_cell.length_a   1.000
_cell.length_b   1.000
_cell.length_c   1.000
_cell.angle_alpha   90.00
_cell.angle_beta   90.00
_cell.angle_gamma   90.00
#
_symmetry.space_group_name_H-M   'P 1'
#
loop_
_entity.id
_entity.type
_entity.pdbx_description
1 polymer ?
#
loop_
_entity_poly.entity_id
_entity_poly.type
_entity_poly.pdbx_seq_one_letter_code
_entity_poly.pdbx_strand_id
1 'polypeptide(L)'
;MGHSNAKFDTVKLAVQHGYTQLTHFYSAMSTITRENGHRKLGLVEAGYLYDQLNVEIIADGIHLPPELLKLIVKCKDHSHICLVTDSMRGANMPDGPSLRGSKAHGTPV
;
A
#
# COMPACT_ATOMS: atom_id res chain seq x y z
N MET A 1 4.12 -8.11 0.68
CA MET A 1 3.95 -7.61 2.08
C MET A 1 2.77 -6.66 2.12
N GLY A 2 1.97 -6.69 3.15
CA GLY A 2 0.84 -5.78 3.32
C GLY A 2 0.13 -6.00 4.65
N HIS A 3 -0.85 -5.14 4.96
CA HIS A 3 -1.62 -5.19 6.21
C HIS A 3 -0.71 -5.36 7.43
N SER A 4 0.28 -4.48 7.58
CA SER A 4 1.32 -4.71 8.57
C SER A 4 1.67 -3.45 9.36
N ASN A 5 1.93 -3.64 10.64
CA ASN A 5 2.52 -2.63 11.52
C ASN A 5 4.03 -2.80 11.64
N ALA A 6 4.65 -3.52 10.71
CA ALA A 6 6.08 -3.79 10.75
C ALA A 6 6.89 -2.49 10.80
N LYS A 7 7.95 -2.51 11.60
CA LYS A 7 8.93 -1.44 11.63
C LYS A 7 9.96 -1.66 10.53
N PHE A 8 10.73 -0.62 10.23
CA PHE A 8 11.72 -0.63 9.16
C PHE A 8 12.68 -1.83 9.26
N ASP A 9 13.15 -2.16 10.45
CA ASP A 9 14.08 -3.28 10.63
C ASP A 9 13.46 -4.64 10.28
N THR A 10 12.17 -4.81 10.54
CA THR A 10 11.46 -6.03 10.15
C THR A 10 11.36 -6.13 8.63
N VAL A 11 11.13 -5.02 7.95
CA VAL A 11 11.09 -4.99 6.48
C VAL A 11 12.46 -5.33 5.89
N LYS A 12 13.52 -4.87 6.53
CA LYS A 12 14.90 -5.23 6.14
C LYS A 12 15.08 -6.74 6.14
N LEU A 13 14.62 -7.43 7.18
CA LEU A 13 14.66 -8.88 7.24
C LEU A 13 13.83 -9.52 6.11
N ALA A 14 12.64 -9.01 5.86
CA ALA A 14 11.80 -9.53 4.79
C ALA A 14 12.48 -9.42 3.43
N VAL A 15 13.10 -8.29 3.14
CA VAL A 15 13.84 -8.09 1.89
C VAL A 15 15.00 -9.08 1.79
N GLN A 16 15.73 -9.32 2.87
CA GLN A 16 16.81 -10.32 2.92
C GLN A 16 16.30 -11.74 2.66
N HIS A 17 15.05 -12.02 2.97
CA HIS A 17 14.40 -13.32 2.74
C HIS A 17 13.65 -13.39 1.41
N GLY A 18 13.84 -12.44 0.50
CA GLY A 18 13.31 -12.51 -0.85
C GLY A 18 11.95 -11.89 -1.08
N TYR A 19 11.40 -11.15 -0.13
CA TYR A 19 10.18 -10.39 -0.36
C TYR A 19 10.47 -9.21 -1.27
N THR A 20 9.67 -9.04 -2.33
CA THR A 20 9.93 -8.08 -3.40
C THR A 20 8.83 -7.07 -3.63
N GLN A 21 7.68 -7.19 -2.98
CA GLN A 21 6.51 -6.40 -3.33
C GLN A 21 5.68 -5.98 -2.13
N LEU A 22 5.19 -4.74 -2.17
CA LEU A 22 4.23 -4.19 -1.23
C LEU A 22 2.87 -4.11 -1.93
N THR A 23 1.87 -4.79 -1.35
CA THR A 23 0.52 -4.76 -1.87
C THR A 23 -0.19 -3.46 -1.46
N HIS A 24 -1.11 -2.98 -2.28
CA HIS A 24 -1.93 -1.77 -2.05
C HIS A 24 -1.26 -0.72 -1.16
N PHE A 25 -0.20 -0.13 -1.68
CA PHE A 25 0.72 0.77 -0.97
C PHE A 25 -0.03 1.87 -0.20
N TYR A 26 0.36 2.11 1.02
CA TYR A 26 -0.25 2.95 2.06
C TYR A 26 -1.40 2.31 2.81
N SER A 27 -2.22 1.49 2.18
CA SER A 27 -3.41 0.93 2.85
C SER A 27 -3.02 -0.09 3.91
N ALA A 28 -3.49 0.11 5.14
CA ALA A 28 -3.21 -0.76 6.28
C ALA A 28 -1.70 -1.02 6.49
N MET A 29 -0.89 0.00 6.26
CA MET A 29 0.57 -0.06 6.42
C MET A 29 1.05 0.92 7.48
N SER A 30 2.06 0.50 8.23
CA SER A 30 2.76 1.37 9.16
C SER A 30 3.52 2.47 8.43
N THR A 31 3.55 3.64 9.04
CA THR A 31 4.31 4.79 8.56
C THR A 31 5.07 5.40 9.73
N ILE A 32 5.59 6.60 9.57
CA ILE A 32 6.41 7.27 10.55
C ILE A 32 5.66 7.39 11.88
N THR A 33 6.31 6.97 12.95
CA THR A 33 5.82 7.13 14.33
C THR A 33 6.90 7.79 15.20
N ARG A 34 6.54 8.11 16.45
CA ARG A 34 7.52 8.57 17.44
C ARG A 34 7.49 7.64 18.63
N GLU A 35 8.66 7.19 19.05
CA GLU A 35 8.84 6.38 20.25
C GLU A 35 9.94 7.02 21.10
N ASN A 36 9.61 7.40 22.33
CA ASN A 36 10.55 8.06 23.25
C ASN A 36 11.23 9.28 22.62
N GLY A 37 10.48 10.06 21.84
CA GLY A 37 11.00 11.24 21.15
C GLY A 37 11.74 10.97 19.85
N HIS A 38 12.04 9.72 19.52
CA HIS A 38 12.70 9.33 18.27
C HIS A 38 11.69 8.96 17.20
N ARG A 39 11.93 9.44 15.96
CA ARG A 39 11.12 9.02 14.82
C ARG A 39 11.53 7.61 14.39
N LYS A 40 10.52 6.80 14.14
CA LYS A 40 10.69 5.43 13.63
C LYS A 40 9.98 5.32 12.29
N LEU A 41 10.64 4.70 11.34
CA LEU A 41 10.09 4.47 10.01
C LEU A 41 9.28 3.18 9.98
N GLY A 42 8.28 3.16 9.10
CA GLY A 42 7.42 2.00 8.92
C GLY A 42 7.59 1.38 7.54
N LEU A 43 6.58 0.59 7.18
CA LEU A 43 6.57 -0.15 5.91
C LEU A 43 6.52 0.79 4.70
N VAL A 44 5.79 1.90 4.80
CA VAL A 44 5.68 2.87 3.70
C VAL A 44 7.05 3.45 3.36
N GLU A 45 7.80 3.91 4.34
CA GLU A 45 9.12 4.50 4.12
C GLU A 45 10.11 3.47 3.59
N ALA A 46 10.00 2.22 4.04
CA ALA A 46 10.80 1.14 3.48
C ALA A 46 10.52 0.92 2.00
N GLY A 47 9.25 1.05 1.58
CA GLY A 47 8.85 0.97 0.19
C GLY A 47 9.55 2.01 -0.69
N TYR A 48 9.79 3.20 -0.17
CA TYR A 48 10.53 4.22 -0.89
C TYR A 48 12.05 4.00 -0.85
N LEU A 49 12.59 3.60 0.29
CA LEU A 49 14.03 3.53 0.50
C LEU A 49 14.68 2.29 -0.12
N TYR A 50 13.95 1.19 -0.22
CA TYR A 50 14.45 -0.01 -0.88
C TYR A 50 14.07 0.03 -2.37
N ASP A 51 15.03 0.40 -3.22
CA ASP A 51 14.80 0.53 -4.66
C ASP A 51 14.31 -0.76 -5.31
N GLN A 52 14.72 -1.90 -4.78
CA GLN A 52 14.33 -3.21 -5.32
C GLN A 52 12.88 -3.62 -5.00
N LEU A 53 12.20 -2.93 -4.09
CA LEU A 53 10.80 -3.25 -3.78
C LEU A 53 9.87 -2.64 -4.81
N ASN A 54 8.94 -3.45 -5.29
CA ASN A 54 7.82 -2.99 -6.11
C ASN A 54 6.67 -2.55 -5.20
N VAL A 55 5.97 -1.51 -5.58
CA VAL A 55 4.77 -1.06 -4.87
C VAL A 55 3.56 -1.17 -5.77
N GLU A 56 2.47 -1.73 -5.25
CA GLU A 56 1.17 -1.77 -5.93
C GLU A 56 0.36 -0.56 -5.49
N ILE A 57 -0.13 0.22 -6.42
CA ILE A 57 -0.95 1.39 -6.11
C ILE A 57 -2.36 1.25 -6.66
N ILE A 58 -3.33 1.71 -5.88
CA ILE A 58 -4.74 1.78 -6.28
C ILE A 58 -5.01 3.23 -6.69
N ALA A 59 -5.08 3.47 -8.00
CA ALA A 59 -5.17 4.82 -8.56
C ALA A 59 -6.63 5.22 -8.86
N ASP A 60 -7.52 4.99 -7.91
CA ASP A 60 -8.96 5.30 -8.06
C ASP A 60 -9.33 6.71 -7.56
N GLY A 61 -8.37 7.46 -7.05
CA GLY A 61 -8.61 8.79 -6.48
C GLY A 61 -9.25 8.76 -5.09
N ILE A 62 -9.49 7.59 -4.53
CA ILE A 62 -10.10 7.39 -3.21
C ILE A 62 -9.06 6.85 -2.22
N HIS A 63 -8.44 5.72 -2.53
CA HIS A 63 -7.39 5.13 -1.68
C HIS A 63 -6.19 6.05 -1.59
N LEU A 64 -5.80 6.66 -2.72
CA LEU A 64 -4.68 7.59 -2.79
C LEU A 64 -5.14 8.86 -3.51
N PRO A 65 -5.15 10.02 -2.84
CA PRO A 65 -5.49 11.28 -3.50
C PRO A 65 -4.45 11.63 -4.58
N PRO A 66 -4.80 12.46 -5.56
CA PRO A 66 -3.88 12.80 -6.67
C PRO A 66 -2.51 13.32 -6.22
N GLU A 67 -2.45 14.10 -5.16
CA GLU A 67 -1.20 14.64 -4.63
C GLU A 67 -0.30 13.52 -4.10
N LEU A 68 -0.89 12.52 -3.46
CA LEU A 68 -0.13 11.37 -2.95
C LEU A 68 0.37 10.49 -4.10
N LEU A 69 -0.44 10.31 -5.14
CA LEU A 69 0.01 9.62 -6.35
C LEU A 69 1.21 10.33 -6.99
N LYS A 70 1.19 11.66 -7.04
CA LYS A 70 2.34 12.44 -7.51
C LYS A 70 3.57 12.21 -6.66
N LEU A 71 3.41 12.18 -5.34
CA LEU A 71 4.52 11.92 -4.43
C LEU A 71 5.14 10.54 -4.68
N ILE A 72 4.31 9.52 -4.84
CA ILE A 72 4.79 8.16 -5.11
C ILE A 72 5.60 8.13 -6.41
N VAL A 73 5.07 8.74 -7.47
CA VAL A 73 5.75 8.78 -8.78
C VAL A 73 7.05 9.55 -8.73
N LYS A 74 7.15 10.58 -7.90
CA LYS A 74 8.41 11.32 -7.70
C LYS A 74 9.45 10.53 -6.94
N CYS A 75 9.04 9.74 -5.95
CA CYS A 75 9.95 9.08 -5.01
C CYS A 75 10.30 7.66 -5.40
N LYS A 76 9.53 7.04 -6.28
CA LYS A 76 9.70 5.64 -6.67
C LYS A 76 9.92 5.52 -8.17
N ASP A 77 10.89 4.70 -8.56
CA ASP A 77 11.14 4.43 -9.98
C ASP A 77 9.88 3.79 -10.61
N HIS A 78 9.51 4.27 -11.80
CA HIS A 78 8.32 3.80 -12.50
C HIS A 78 8.34 2.30 -12.79
N SER A 79 9.52 1.72 -12.99
CA SER A 79 9.67 0.27 -13.22
C SER A 79 9.31 -0.56 -11.99
N HIS A 80 9.19 0.07 -10.82
CA HIS A 80 8.84 -0.57 -9.57
C HIS A 80 7.46 -0.16 -9.05
N ILE A 81 6.62 0.41 -9.91
CA ILE A 81 5.24 0.78 -9.60
C ILE A 81 4.30 -0.07 -10.43
N CYS A 82 3.36 -0.75 -9.76
CA CYS A 82 2.33 -1.57 -10.40
C CYS A 82 0.95 -0.98 -10.09
N LEU A 83 0.06 -0.99 -11.07
CA LEU A 83 -1.33 -0.59 -10.86
C LEU A 83 -2.18 -1.81 -10.54
N VAL A 84 -2.99 -1.71 -9.48
CA VAL A 84 -3.93 -2.75 -9.10
C VAL A 84 -5.26 -2.11 -8.73
N THR A 85 -6.33 -2.88 -8.74
CA THR A 85 -7.65 -2.40 -8.35
C THR A 85 -8.03 -2.81 -6.93
N ASP A 86 -7.55 -3.96 -6.48
CA ASP A 86 -7.99 -4.60 -5.25
C ASP A 86 -9.53 -4.71 -5.21
N SER A 87 -10.14 -4.94 -6.38
CA SER A 87 -11.59 -5.00 -6.53
C SER A 87 -12.17 -6.21 -5.82
N MET A 88 -13.31 -5.99 -5.19
CA MET A 88 -14.10 -7.06 -4.64
C MET A 88 -14.87 -7.77 -5.75
N ARG A 89 -15.33 -9.00 -5.47
CA ARG A 89 -16.11 -9.79 -6.44
C ARG A 89 -17.37 -9.08 -6.92
N GLY A 90 -17.89 -8.11 -6.14
CA GLY A 90 -19.06 -7.32 -6.50
C GLY A 90 -18.77 -6.14 -7.43
N ALA A 91 -17.52 -5.89 -7.81
CA ALA A 91 -17.19 -4.80 -8.70
C ALA A 91 -17.85 -5.00 -10.07
N ASN A 92 -18.41 -3.92 -10.64
CA ASN A 92 -19.15 -3.95 -11.90
C ASN A 92 -20.43 -4.81 -11.90
N MET A 93 -20.89 -5.21 -10.70
CA MET A 93 -22.17 -5.89 -10.54
C MET A 93 -23.25 -4.88 -10.17
N PRO A 94 -24.56 -5.21 -10.34
CA PRO A 94 -25.62 -4.36 -9.86
C PRO A 94 -25.48 -4.09 -8.35
N ASP A 95 -25.91 -2.91 -7.88
CA ASP A 95 -25.85 -2.54 -6.48
C ASP A 95 -26.56 -3.58 -5.61
N GLY A 96 -25.90 -3.93 -4.50
CA GLY A 96 -26.41 -4.92 -3.57
C GLY A 96 -25.34 -5.40 -2.62
N PRO A 97 -25.67 -6.25 -1.64
CA PRO A 97 -24.68 -6.79 -0.73
C PRO A 97 -23.75 -7.78 -1.43
N SER A 98 -22.48 -7.76 -1.02
CA SER A 98 -21.49 -8.75 -1.42
C SER A 98 -21.22 -9.71 -0.28
N LEU A 99 -20.46 -10.79 -0.54
CA LEU A 99 -20.08 -11.75 0.50
C LEU A 99 -19.26 -11.14 1.64
N ARG A 100 -18.69 -9.95 1.45
CA ARG A 100 -17.99 -9.23 2.52
C ARG A 100 -18.89 -8.23 3.26
N GLY A 101 -20.16 -8.19 2.93
CA GLY A 101 -21.09 -7.25 3.54
C GLY A 101 -20.97 -5.82 3.04
N SER A 102 -20.09 -5.53 2.10
CA SER A 102 -19.97 -4.22 1.46
C SER A 102 -20.82 -4.15 0.21
N LYS A 103 -21.14 -2.93 -0.23
CA LYS A 103 -21.92 -2.75 -1.46
C LYS A 103 -21.08 -3.02 -2.70
N ALA A 104 -21.74 -3.47 -3.75
CA ALA A 104 -21.07 -3.99 -4.95
C ALA A 104 -20.30 -2.93 -5.76
N HIS A 105 -20.55 -1.65 -5.60
CA HIS A 105 -19.90 -0.63 -6.41
C HIS A 105 -18.67 0.02 -5.75
N GLY A 106 -18.03 -0.70 -4.85
CA GLY A 106 -16.66 -0.36 -4.51
C GLY A 106 -16.47 0.65 -3.41
N THR A 107 -17.27 0.63 -2.37
CA THR A 107 -16.91 1.34 -1.15
C THR A 107 -15.64 0.72 -0.58
N PRO A 108 -14.60 1.51 -0.25
CA PRO A 108 -13.40 0.96 0.38
C PRO A 108 -13.72 0.25 1.69
N VAL A 109 -13.07 -0.85 1.93
CA VAL A 109 -13.29 -1.69 3.11
C VAL A 109 -12.16 -1.47 4.08
#